data_54c2f403c9a01218c5d4872bb0675014
#
_entry.id   54c2f403c9a01218c5d4872bb0675014
#
_cell.length_a   1.000
_cell.length_b   1.000
_cell.length_c   1.000
_cell.angle_alpha   90.00
_cell.angle_beta   90.00
_cell.angle_gamma   90.00
#
_symmetry.space_group_name_H-M   'P 1'
#
loop_
_entity.id
_entity.type
_entity.pdbx_description
1 polymer ?
#
loop_
_entity_poly.entity_id
_entity_poly.type
_entity_poly.pdbx_seq_one_letter_code
_entity_poly.pdbx_strand_id
1 'polypeptide(L)'
;MKSHLAQILSRAVCLILALAAPALAAEKNPPGDIPDDQVFVPYTSSVSGYSLKVPEGWARSEKGSDVQFIDKFDGVAVIVDAAATPPTTKDVVSRLGKAEKGFKVVNTKEIRLPAGSALLVKYESDSEANPVTNKRIRLEDEAYAFYKNGKIAILILWAPVGADNADQWKLISESFRW
;
A
#
# COMPACT_ATOMS: atom_id res chain seq x y z
N MET A 1 44.39 -81.84 4.26
CA MET A 1 45.27 -80.93 3.47
C MET A 1 44.42 -79.79 2.92
N LYS A 2 44.74 -78.62 3.40
CA LYS A 2 44.38 -77.24 2.95
C LYS A 2 42.98 -76.95 2.56
N SER A 3 42.20 -76.44 3.53
CA SER A 3 40.93 -75.72 3.40
C SER A 3 41.19 -74.25 3.01
N HIS A 4 40.56 -73.75 2.02
CA HIS A 4 40.47 -72.29 1.74
C HIS A 4 39.12 -71.81 2.12
N LEU A 5 39.10 -71.09 3.25
CA LEU A 5 37.95 -70.32 3.76
C LEU A 5 37.82 -69.06 2.93
N ALA A 6 36.78 -68.96 2.13
CA ALA A 6 36.44 -67.74 1.37
C ALA A 6 35.65 -66.79 2.29
N GLN A 7 36.25 -65.67 2.62
CA GLN A 7 35.60 -64.57 3.34
C GLN A 7 34.72 -63.79 2.38
N ILE A 8 33.43 -63.84 2.63
CA ILE A 8 32.44 -62.99 1.93
C ILE A 8 32.37 -61.66 2.68
N LEU A 9 33.01 -60.61 2.13
CA LEU A 9 32.80 -59.23 2.59
C LEU A 9 31.47 -58.74 2.06
N SER A 10 30.47 -58.66 2.94
CA SER A 10 29.21 -57.99 2.66
C SER A 10 29.47 -56.47 2.76
N ARG A 11 29.48 -55.80 1.60
CA ARG A 11 29.48 -54.34 1.53
C ARG A 11 28.07 -53.86 1.67
N ALA A 12 27.69 -53.41 2.86
CA ALA A 12 26.46 -52.65 3.07
C ALA A 12 26.65 -51.24 2.45
N VAL A 13 26.03 -51.00 1.31
CA VAL A 13 25.92 -49.65 0.69
C VAL A 13 24.78 -48.94 1.41
N CYS A 14 25.12 -48.07 2.36
CA CYS A 14 24.18 -47.12 2.93
C CYS A 14 23.84 -46.08 1.86
N LEU A 15 22.67 -46.22 1.21
CA LEU A 15 22.10 -45.21 0.33
C LEU A 15 21.51 -44.12 1.20
N ILE A 16 22.27 -43.04 1.42
CA ILE A 16 21.76 -41.83 2.07
C ILE A 16 20.88 -41.10 1.04
N LEU A 17 19.54 -41.26 1.14
CA LEU A 17 18.59 -40.43 0.45
C LEU A 17 18.65 -39.04 1.13
N ALA A 18 19.39 -38.11 0.51
CA ALA A 18 19.28 -36.71 0.85
C ALA A 18 17.89 -36.19 0.39
N LEU A 19 16.96 -36.06 1.33
CA LEU A 19 15.72 -35.28 1.09
C LEU A 19 16.14 -33.82 0.91
N ALA A 20 16.28 -33.40 -0.35
CA ALA A 20 16.31 -32.00 -0.70
C ALA A 20 14.91 -31.42 -0.40
N ALA A 21 14.74 -30.82 0.78
CA ALA A 21 13.58 -29.97 1.02
C ALA A 21 13.63 -28.84 0.00
N PRO A 22 12.53 -28.59 -0.76
CA PRO A 22 12.46 -27.37 -1.56
C PRO A 22 12.61 -26.20 -0.61
N ALA A 23 13.69 -25.44 -0.74
CA ALA A 23 13.76 -24.12 -0.15
C ALA A 23 12.65 -23.31 -0.86
N LEU A 24 11.53 -23.09 -0.16
CA LEU A 24 10.58 -22.06 -0.54
C LEU A 24 11.39 -20.76 -0.51
N ALA A 25 11.83 -20.33 -1.70
CA ALA A 25 12.34 -18.97 -1.86
C ALA A 25 11.23 -18.07 -1.35
N ALA A 26 11.46 -17.35 -0.25
CA ALA A 26 10.55 -16.31 0.18
C ALA A 26 10.39 -15.38 -1.03
N GLU A 27 9.19 -15.30 -1.55
CA GLU A 27 8.85 -14.41 -2.66
C GLU A 27 9.22 -13.01 -2.17
N LYS A 28 10.20 -12.41 -2.84
CA LYS A 28 10.65 -11.09 -2.46
C LYS A 28 9.61 -10.14 -3.03
N ASN A 29 8.68 -9.70 -2.18
CA ASN A 29 7.67 -8.73 -2.57
C ASN A 29 8.35 -7.54 -3.27
N PRO A 30 7.82 -7.07 -4.39
CA PRO A 30 8.27 -5.84 -5.02
C PRO A 30 8.33 -4.69 -3.99
N PRO A 31 9.23 -3.72 -4.17
CA PRO A 31 9.24 -2.55 -3.30
C PRO A 31 7.86 -1.87 -3.31
N GLY A 32 7.25 -1.71 -2.13
CA GLY A 32 5.96 -1.08 -1.97
C GLY A 32 4.76 -2.02 -1.93
N ASP A 33 4.96 -3.34 -2.03
CA ASP A 33 3.88 -4.29 -1.75
C ASP A 33 3.56 -4.31 -0.26
N ILE A 34 2.30 -4.09 0.07
CA ILE A 34 1.76 -4.33 1.41
C ILE A 34 1.51 -5.83 1.53
N PRO A 35 2.14 -6.53 2.47
CA PRO A 35 1.97 -7.98 2.61
C PRO A 35 0.50 -8.40 2.80
N ASP A 36 0.12 -9.56 2.26
CA ASP A 36 -1.26 -10.08 2.40
C ASP A 36 -1.64 -10.35 3.86
N ASP A 37 -0.67 -10.66 4.71
CA ASP A 37 -0.85 -10.87 6.15
C ASP A 37 -0.72 -9.58 6.99
N GLN A 38 -0.62 -8.40 6.32
CA GLN A 38 -0.58 -7.12 7.01
C GLN A 38 -1.81 -6.91 7.88
N VAL A 39 -1.56 -6.66 9.16
CA VAL A 39 -2.63 -6.31 10.11
C VAL A 39 -3.06 -4.85 9.89
N PHE A 40 -4.38 -4.63 9.87
CA PHE A 40 -4.98 -3.29 9.77
C PHE A 40 -5.68 -2.92 11.07
N VAL A 41 -5.34 -1.76 11.61
CA VAL A 41 -5.90 -1.24 12.85
C VAL A 41 -6.79 -0.02 12.60
N PRO A 42 -7.85 0.20 13.41
CA PRO A 42 -8.70 1.35 13.26
C PRO A 42 -7.98 2.63 13.71
N TYR A 43 -8.12 3.69 12.93
CA TYR A 43 -7.77 5.06 13.29
C TYR A 43 -9.02 5.93 13.26
N THR A 44 -9.13 6.85 14.23
CA THR A 44 -10.19 7.87 14.28
C THR A 44 -9.58 9.24 14.52
N SER A 45 -9.88 10.18 13.63
CA SER A 45 -9.47 11.59 13.80
C SER A 45 -10.26 12.22 14.93
N SER A 46 -9.58 12.70 15.96
CA SER A 46 -10.18 13.43 17.07
C SER A 46 -10.68 14.84 16.67
N VAL A 47 -10.15 15.41 15.59
CA VAL A 47 -10.48 16.75 15.11
C VAL A 47 -11.64 16.74 14.11
N SER A 48 -11.67 15.79 13.19
CA SER A 48 -12.61 15.78 12.06
C SER A 48 -13.63 14.66 12.12
N GLY A 49 -13.49 13.71 13.06
CA GLY A 49 -14.45 12.63 13.29
C GLY A 49 -14.51 11.56 12.21
N TYR A 50 -13.64 11.59 11.21
CA TYR A 50 -13.53 10.49 10.26
C TYR A 50 -12.75 9.32 10.87
N SER A 51 -12.98 8.14 10.36
CA SER A 51 -12.23 6.93 10.73
C SER A 51 -11.94 6.08 9.51
N LEU A 52 -10.85 5.32 9.58
CA LEU A 52 -10.46 4.33 8.56
C LEU A 52 -9.58 3.25 9.20
N LYS A 53 -9.36 2.16 8.48
CA LYS A 53 -8.35 1.18 8.83
C LYS A 53 -7.04 1.55 8.15
N VAL A 54 -5.94 1.42 8.89
CA VAL A 54 -4.58 1.70 8.40
C VAL A 54 -3.66 0.54 8.73
N PRO A 55 -2.59 0.29 7.96
CA PRO A 55 -1.64 -0.75 8.27
C PRO A 55 -0.98 -0.51 9.64
N GLU A 56 -0.93 -1.55 10.47
CA GLU A 56 -0.25 -1.50 11.76
C GLU A 56 1.26 -1.28 11.58
N GLY A 57 1.86 -0.46 12.45
CA GLY A 57 3.29 -0.20 12.44
C GLY A 57 3.76 0.92 11.51
N TRP A 58 2.89 1.47 10.65
CA TRP A 58 3.26 2.60 9.80
C TRP A 58 3.48 3.89 10.61
N ALA A 59 4.47 4.66 10.20
CA ALA A 59 4.79 5.94 10.84
C ALA A 59 3.66 6.95 10.65
N ARG A 60 3.07 7.43 11.77
CA ARG A 60 1.96 8.38 11.76
C ARG A 60 2.46 9.81 11.96
N SER A 61 1.93 10.75 11.17
CA SER A 61 2.09 12.19 11.33
C SER A 61 0.72 12.88 11.21
N GLU A 62 0.45 13.83 12.11
CA GLU A 62 -0.81 14.59 12.14
C GLU A 62 -0.52 16.08 12.09
N LYS A 63 -1.34 16.82 11.33
CA LYS A 63 -1.30 18.29 11.29
C LYS A 63 -2.73 18.84 11.20
N GLY A 64 -3.26 19.31 12.33
CA GLY A 64 -4.66 19.77 12.41
C GLY A 64 -5.63 18.63 12.13
N SER A 65 -6.40 18.76 11.04
CA SER A 65 -7.36 17.75 10.58
C SER A 65 -6.75 16.67 9.70
N ASP A 66 -5.53 16.86 9.23
CA ASP A 66 -4.85 16.01 8.30
C ASP A 66 -4.05 14.94 9.01
N VAL A 67 -3.98 13.76 8.43
CA VAL A 67 -3.16 12.64 8.92
C VAL A 67 -2.45 11.97 7.77
N GLN A 68 -1.28 11.44 8.04
CA GLN A 68 -0.51 10.64 7.11
C GLN A 68 0.10 9.43 7.82
N PHE A 69 0.07 8.29 7.15
CA PHE A 69 0.73 7.04 7.56
C PHE A 69 1.67 6.63 6.44
N ILE A 70 2.93 6.36 6.76
CA ILE A 70 3.96 6.05 5.76
C ILE A 70 4.77 4.83 6.22
N ASP A 71 5.06 3.93 5.28
CA ASP A 71 6.15 2.94 5.37
C ASP A 71 6.96 3.00 4.08
N LYS A 72 8.24 3.34 4.19
CA LYS A 72 9.18 3.48 3.07
C LYS A 72 8.63 4.35 1.93
N PHE A 73 8.00 3.74 0.92
CA PHE A 73 7.49 4.41 -0.28
C PHE A 73 5.97 4.42 -0.37
N ASP A 74 5.30 3.70 0.52
CA ASP A 74 3.86 3.57 0.55
C ASP A 74 3.26 4.55 1.53
N GLY A 75 2.03 4.95 1.27
CA GLY A 75 1.35 5.79 2.20
C GLY A 75 -0.16 5.84 2.08
N VAL A 76 -0.73 6.32 3.17
CA VAL A 76 -2.14 6.64 3.32
C VAL A 76 -2.23 8.04 3.92
N ALA A 77 -2.96 8.95 3.29
CA ALA A 77 -3.21 10.26 3.86
C ALA A 77 -4.70 10.61 3.81
N VAL A 78 -5.14 11.41 4.76
CA VAL A 78 -6.44 12.07 4.72
C VAL A 78 -6.23 13.57 4.92
N ILE A 79 -6.72 14.36 3.98
CA ILE A 79 -6.69 15.82 4.01
C ILE A 79 -8.12 16.32 4.13
N VAL A 80 -8.41 17.22 5.07
CA VAL A 80 -9.76 17.76 5.27
C VAL A 80 -9.74 19.28 5.22
N ASP A 81 -10.53 19.85 4.29
CA ASP A 81 -10.67 21.29 4.13
C ASP A 81 -12.13 21.74 4.08
N ALA A 82 -12.36 23.02 4.33
CA ALA A 82 -13.65 23.64 4.07
C ALA A 82 -13.89 23.76 2.56
N ALA A 83 -15.13 23.50 2.14
CA ALA A 83 -15.56 23.65 0.77
C ALA A 83 -17.04 24.10 0.75
N ALA A 84 -17.34 25.24 0.14
CA ALA A 84 -18.70 25.78 0.12
C ALA A 84 -19.66 24.92 -0.71
N THR A 85 -19.15 24.22 -1.73
CA THR A 85 -19.91 23.36 -2.64
C THR A 85 -19.19 22.03 -2.86
N PRO A 86 -19.88 20.97 -3.29
CA PRO A 86 -19.24 19.75 -3.74
C PRO A 86 -18.19 20.06 -4.82
N PRO A 87 -16.95 19.52 -4.69
CA PRO A 87 -15.90 19.77 -5.67
C PRO A 87 -16.22 19.06 -6.99
N THR A 88 -15.86 19.69 -8.10
CA THR A 88 -15.89 19.04 -9.42
C THR A 88 -14.62 18.21 -9.62
N THR A 89 -14.63 17.31 -10.61
CA THR A 89 -13.43 16.58 -11.04
C THR A 89 -12.25 17.52 -11.32
N LYS A 90 -12.53 18.64 -12.00
CA LYS A 90 -11.52 19.65 -12.33
C LYS A 90 -10.89 20.26 -11.06
N ASP A 91 -11.69 20.53 -10.03
CA ASP A 91 -11.19 21.11 -8.78
C ASP A 91 -10.24 20.14 -8.06
N VAL A 92 -10.63 18.86 -7.94
CA VAL A 92 -9.80 17.83 -7.29
C VAL A 92 -8.52 17.60 -8.09
N VAL A 93 -8.60 17.41 -9.40
CA VAL A 93 -7.43 17.24 -10.28
C VAL A 93 -6.49 18.44 -10.21
N SER A 94 -7.02 19.66 -10.23
CA SER A 94 -6.21 20.89 -10.12
C SER A 94 -5.51 20.99 -8.75
N ARG A 95 -6.19 20.56 -7.68
CA ARG A 95 -5.63 20.55 -6.33
C ARG A 95 -4.48 19.54 -6.21
N LEU A 96 -4.69 18.31 -6.63
CA LEU A 96 -3.67 17.25 -6.62
C LEU A 96 -2.46 17.65 -7.48
N GLY A 97 -2.70 18.14 -8.70
CA GLY A 97 -1.62 18.55 -9.59
C GLY A 97 -0.79 19.74 -9.12
N LYS A 98 -1.28 20.55 -8.16
CA LYS A 98 -0.49 21.62 -7.52
C LYS A 98 0.35 21.08 -6.35
N ALA A 99 -0.11 20.01 -5.71
CA ALA A 99 0.55 19.41 -4.55
C ALA A 99 1.65 18.41 -4.96
N GLU A 100 1.40 17.65 -6.05
CA GLU A 100 2.20 16.49 -6.42
C GLU A 100 3.19 16.82 -7.57
N LYS A 101 4.43 16.37 -7.42
CA LYS A 101 5.43 16.44 -8.48
C LYS A 101 5.19 15.34 -9.51
N GLY A 102 5.48 15.61 -10.78
CA GLY A 102 5.32 14.61 -11.84
C GLY A 102 3.86 14.14 -12.05
N PHE A 103 2.88 14.90 -11.52
CA PHE A 103 1.46 14.56 -11.55
C PHE A 103 0.95 14.30 -12.98
N LYS A 104 0.33 13.13 -13.16
CA LYS A 104 -0.28 12.73 -14.43
C LYS A 104 -1.54 11.93 -14.19
N VAL A 105 -2.70 12.46 -14.55
CA VAL A 105 -3.98 11.76 -14.42
C VAL A 105 -4.00 10.53 -15.32
N VAL A 106 -4.42 9.41 -14.75
CA VAL A 106 -4.65 8.14 -15.46
C VAL A 106 -6.14 7.94 -15.72
N ASN A 107 -6.99 8.14 -14.69
CA ASN A 107 -8.43 7.96 -14.81
C ASN A 107 -9.16 8.78 -13.74
N THR A 108 -10.42 9.14 -14.03
CA THR A 108 -11.32 9.75 -13.06
C THR A 108 -12.71 9.14 -13.19
N LYS A 109 -13.36 8.85 -12.07
CA LYS A 109 -14.74 8.34 -12.06
C LYS A 109 -15.45 8.69 -10.76
N GLU A 110 -16.77 8.82 -10.82
CA GLU A 110 -17.60 8.80 -9.62
C GLU A 110 -17.81 7.35 -9.17
N ILE A 111 -17.70 7.14 -7.87
CA ILE A 111 -17.91 5.83 -7.24
C ILE A 111 -18.75 5.97 -5.99
N ARG A 112 -19.30 4.84 -5.52
CA ARG A 112 -20.02 4.77 -4.25
C ARG A 112 -19.26 3.85 -3.30
N LEU A 113 -18.89 4.40 -2.16
CA LEU A 113 -18.25 3.70 -1.05
C LEU A 113 -19.16 3.73 0.18
N PRO A 114 -18.86 2.94 1.23
CA PRO A 114 -19.65 2.97 2.46
C PRO A 114 -19.77 4.34 3.12
N ALA A 115 -18.78 5.22 2.93
CA ALA A 115 -18.81 6.62 3.39
C ALA A 115 -19.71 7.54 2.55
N GLY A 116 -20.18 7.10 1.38
CA GLY A 116 -20.99 7.86 0.45
C GLY A 116 -20.44 7.90 -0.97
N SER A 117 -20.97 8.85 -1.78
CA SER A 117 -20.43 9.11 -3.12
C SER A 117 -19.07 9.77 -3.00
N ALA A 118 -18.13 9.35 -3.83
CA ALA A 118 -16.80 9.90 -3.91
C ALA A 118 -16.37 10.08 -5.37
N LEU A 119 -15.53 11.07 -5.61
CA LEU A 119 -14.81 11.22 -6.86
C LEU A 119 -13.46 10.51 -6.71
N LEU A 120 -13.23 9.46 -7.48
CA LEU A 120 -11.94 8.77 -7.58
C LEU A 120 -11.11 9.39 -8.69
N VAL A 121 -9.89 9.79 -8.35
CA VAL A 121 -8.84 10.18 -9.28
C VAL A 121 -7.69 9.20 -9.15
N LYS A 122 -7.41 8.44 -10.21
CA LYS A 122 -6.19 7.63 -10.32
C LYS A 122 -5.15 8.45 -11.08
N TYR A 123 -3.96 8.55 -10.54
CA TYR A 123 -2.89 9.33 -11.14
C TYR A 123 -1.53 8.72 -10.84
N GLU A 124 -0.51 9.22 -11.51
CA GLU A 124 0.87 8.94 -11.23
C GLU A 124 1.54 10.19 -10.70
N SER A 125 2.48 10.04 -9.76
CA SER A 125 3.29 11.11 -9.20
C SER A 125 4.76 10.70 -9.06
N ASP A 126 5.60 11.61 -8.61
CA ASP A 126 7.00 11.32 -8.25
C ASP A 126 7.17 11.50 -6.74
N SER A 127 7.81 10.54 -6.09
CA SER A 127 8.16 10.64 -4.66
C SER A 127 9.01 11.88 -4.37
N GLU A 128 9.15 12.25 -3.10
CA GLU A 128 10.21 13.15 -2.71
C GLU A 128 11.59 12.59 -3.10
N ALA A 129 12.53 13.48 -3.38
CA ALA A 129 13.88 13.05 -3.73
C ALA A 129 14.55 12.39 -2.52
N ASN A 130 15.15 11.22 -2.74
CA ASN A 130 16.00 10.60 -1.73
C ASN A 130 17.12 11.57 -1.33
N PRO A 131 17.32 11.88 -0.05
CA PRO A 131 18.27 12.91 0.38
C PRO A 131 19.74 12.58 0.09
N VAL A 132 20.04 11.29 -0.13
CA VAL A 132 21.43 10.84 -0.42
C VAL A 132 21.69 10.75 -1.92
N THR A 133 20.74 10.15 -2.67
CA THR A 133 20.95 9.86 -4.10
C THR A 133 20.31 10.89 -5.02
N ASN A 134 19.47 11.78 -4.49
CA ASN A 134 18.63 12.73 -5.23
C ASN A 134 17.72 12.09 -6.28
N LYS A 135 17.50 10.78 -6.20
CA LYS A 135 16.60 10.04 -7.09
C LYS A 135 15.16 10.09 -6.56
N ARG A 136 14.21 10.12 -7.49
CA ARG A 136 12.77 9.97 -7.22
C ARG A 136 12.30 8.62 -7.74
N ILE A 137 11.22 8.14 -7.16
CA ILE A 137 10.53 6.91 -7.58
C ILE A 137 9.21 7.34 -8.19
N ARG A 138 8.81 6.69 -9.28
CA ARG A 138 7.48 6.86 -9.85
C ARG A 138 6.47 6.14 -8.98
N LEU A 139 5.41 6.83 -8.61
CA LEU A 139 4.32 6.34 -7.79
C LEU A 139 3.05 6.20 -8.64
N GLU A 140 2.21 5.27 -8.26
CA GLU A 140 0.80 5.21 -8.61
C GLU A 140 -0.02 5.60 -7.40
N ASP A 141 -1.10 6.35 -7.64
CA ASP A 141 -1.87 7.00 -6.60
C ASP A 141 -3.37 6.86 -6.86
N GLU A 142 -4.14 6.71 -5.79
CA GLU A 142 -5.60 6.79 -5.80
C GLU A 142 -6.07 7.85 -4.78
N ALA A 143 -6.79 8.87 -5.26
CA ALA A 143 -7.41 9.87 -4.40
C ALA A 143 -8.94 9.75 -4.44
N TYR A 144 -9.54 9.64 -3.27
CA TYR A 144 -10.98 9.54 -3.07
C TYR A 144 -11.48 10.82 -2.40
N ALA A 145 -12.16 11.69 -3.15
CA ALA A 145 -12.68 12.95 -2.64
C ALA A 145 -14.15 12.81 -2.24
N PHE A 146 -14.43 12.99 -0.96
CA PHE A 146 -15.76 13.00 -0.37
C PHE A 146 -16.17 14.42 -0.02
N TYR A 147 -17.46 14.72 -0.11
CA TYR A 147 -18.01 16.00 0.34
C TYR A 147 -19.16 15.78 1.33
N LYS A 148 -19.07 16.49 2.46
CA LYS A 148 -20.11 16.44 3.48
C LYS A 148 -20.09 17.70 4.34
N ASN A 149 -21.28 18.30 4.56
CA ASN A 149 -21.48 19.39 5.52
C ASN A 149 -20.49 20.56 5.34
N GLY A 150 -20.28 21.02 4.10
CA GLY A 150 -19.40 22.16 3.84
C GLY A 150 -17.90 21.84 3.96
N LYS A 151 -17.52 20.57 3.90
CA LYS A 151 -16.13 20.12 3.93
C LYS A 151 -15.87 19.10 2.83
N ILE A 152 -14.63 19.05 2.39
CA ILE A 152 -14.09 17.99 1.53
C ILE A 152 -13.08 17.18 2.35
N ALA A 153 -13.17 15.85 2.27
CA ALA A 153 -12.13 14.94 2.74
C ALA A 153 -11.55 14.22 1.52
N ILE A 154 -10.22 14.23 1.40
CA ILE A 154 -9.52 13.50 0.34
C ILE A 154 -8.66 12.42 1.01
N LEU A 155 -9.06 11.15 0.82
CA LEU A 155 -8.24 9.99 1.16
C LEU A 155 -7.31 9.73 -0.02
N ILE A 156 -6.02 9.70 0.21
CA ILE A 156 -4.97 9.46 -0.79
C ILE A 156 -4.20 8.21 -0.40
N LEU A 157 -4.04 7.29 -1.33
CA LEU A 157 -3.25 6.07 -1.23
C LEU A 157 -2.19 6.13 -2.30
N TRP A 158 -0.94 5.78 -1.99
CA TRP A 158 0.13 5.72 -2.97
C TRP A 158 1.11 4.59 -2.69
N ALA A 159 1.77 4.10 -3.76
CA ALA A 159 2.84 3.11 -3.72
C ALA A 159 3.73 3.26 -4.97
N PRO A 160 4.93 2.67 -5.01
CA PRO A 160 5.72 2.54 -6.23
C PRO A 160 4.93 1.87 -7.35
N VAL A 161 5.08 2.36 -8.58
CA VAL A 161 4.44 1.76 -9.75
C VAL A 161 4.79 0.27 -9.86
N GLY A 162 3.77 -0.56 -10.00
CA GLY A 162 3.86 -2.01 -10.10
C GLY A 162 3.77 -2.76 -8.77
N ALA A 163 3.49 -2.06 -7.67
CA ALA A 163 3.13 -2.69 -6.40
C ALA A 163 1.73 -3.34 -6.50
N ASP A 164 1.55 -4.52 -5.89
CA ASP A 164 0.27 -5.22 -5.88
C ASP A 164 -0.50 -4.92 -4.59
N ASN A 165 -1.11 -3.73 -4.53
CA ASN A 165 -1.85 -3.25 -3.34
C ASN A 165 -3.37 -3.12 -3.55
N ALA A 166 -3.92 -3.69 -4.63
CA ALA A 166 -5.32 -3.49 -4.99
C ALA A 166 -6.30 -3.88 -3.88
N ASP A 167 -6.08 -5.02 -3.23
CA ASP A 167 -6.95 -5.53 -2.17
C ASP A 167 -6.79 -4.73 -0.87
N GLN A 168 -5.57 -4.34 -0.52
CA GLN A 168 -5.26 -3.53 0.65
C GLN A 168 -5.84 -2.11 0.49
N TRP A 169 -5.71 -1.50 -0.68
CA TRP A 169 -6.29 -0.19 -0.98
C TRP A 169 -7.82 -0.22 -0.98
N LYS A 170 -8.41 -1.30 -1.48
CA LYS A 170 -9.84 -1.54 -1.39
C LYS A 170 -10.28 -1.63 0.08
N LEU A 171 -9.57 -2.41 0.92
CA LEU A 171 -9.85 -2.53 2.34
C LEU A 171 -9.78 -1.16 3.03
N ILE A 172 -8.77 -0.36 2.77
CA ILE A 172 -8.59 0.97 3.37
C ILE A 172 -9.73 1.89 2.93
N SER A 173 -9.98 2.02 1.61
CA SER A 173 -10.99 2.94 1.07
C SER A 173 -12.41 2.54 1.47
N GLU A 174 -12.74 1.24 1.50
CA GLU A 174 -14.03 0.74 1.96
C GLU A 174 -14.22 0.84 3.48
N SER A 175 -13.14 0.96 4.24
CA SER A 175 -13.20 1.17 5.69
C SER A 175 -13.45 2.63 6.09
N PHE A 176 -13.20 3.58 5.20
CA PHE A 176 -13.38 5.00 5.48
C PHE A 176 -14.81 5.31 5.89
N ARG A 177 -14.97 6.10 6.96
CA ARG A 177 -16.25 6.61 7.48
C ARG A 177 -16.07 8.07 7.84
N TRP A 178 -17.11 8.85 7.55
CA TRP A 178 -17.07 10.29 7.85
C TRP A 178 -18.44 10.87 8.16
#